data_34c8811fc320bcb68fa45a998e99dc6b
#
_entry.id   34c8811fc320bcb68fa45a998e99dc6b
#
_cell.length_a   1.000
_cell.length_b   1.000
_cell.length_c   1.000
_cell.angle_alpha   90.00
_cell.angle_beta   90.00
_cell.angle_gamma   90.00
#
_symmetry.space_group_name_H-M   'P 1'
#
loop_
_entity.id
_entity.type
_entity.pdbx_description
1 polymer ?
#
loop_
_entity_poly.entity_id
_entity_poly.type
_entity_poly.pdbx_seq_one_letter_code
_entity_poly.pdbx_strand_id
1 'polypeptide(L)'
;MTTEKIEAKEILDQLDETTSAFLNVISSFNEEEINIIPCEKGWSAAQVADHVMQSTDSMVNSLNTKGKITLRSIDEGVQGLKDVFLNFDTKLQSPKFILPGKDLYNREELIEKLNNSFWQLKTLSNTVDLSETINHVVFGDITKLEIVHFVVYHTQRHIHQLKNIFQTVANR
;
A
#
# COMPACT_ATOMS: atom_id res chain seq x y z
N MET A 1 12.82 22.77 13.50
CA MET A 1 12.10 21.48 13.39
C MET A 1 13.08 20.39 13.77
N THR A 2 12.65 19.41 14.55
CA THR A 2 13.49 18.22 14.84
C THR A 2 13.63 17.36 13.60
N THR A 3 14.69 16.57 13.48
CA THR A 3 14.93 15.64 12.36
C THR A 3 13.73 14.73 12.14
N GLU A 4 13.17 14.15 13.22
CA GLU A 4 11.99 13.29 13.19
C GLU A 4 10.75 13.96 12.57
N LYS A 5 10.53 15.25 12.79
CA LYS A 5 9.40 15.99 12.18
C LYS A 5 9.61 16.24 10.69
N ILE A 6 10.86 16.35 10.25
CA ILE A 6 11.21 16.50 8.83
C ILE A 6 10.95 15.17 8.13
N GLU A 7 11.44 14.06 8.67
CA GLU A 7 11.23 12.70 8.14
C GLU A 7 9.74 12.34 8.07
N ALA A 8 8.99 12.62 9.12
CA ALA A 8 7.53 12.39 9.11
C ALA A 8 6.82 13.18 8.01
N LYS A 9 7.23 14.45 7.80
CA LYS A 9 6.64 15.25 6.72
C LYS A 9 7.00 14.70 5.35
N GLU A 10 8.23 14.33 5.12
CA GLU A 10 8.68 13.77 3.83
C GLU A 10 7.95 12.49 3.46
N ILE A 11 7.75 11.57 4.41
CA ILE A 11 7.02 10.33 4.11
C ILE A 11 5.52 10.57 3.88
N LEU A 12 4.91 11.55 4.55
CA LEU A 12 3.52 11.93 4.31
C LEU A 12 3.34 12.56 2.93
N ASP A 13 4.28 13.40 2.49
CA ASP A 13 4.28 13.94 1.12
C ASP A 13 4.44 12.80 0.10
N GLN A 14 5.35 11.83 0.33
CA GLN A 14 5.51 10.64 -0.52
C GLN A 14 4.25 9.76 -0.55
N LEU A 15 3.54 9.65 0.57
CA LEU A 15 2.28 8.91 0.65
C LEU A 15 1.23 9.54 -0.28
N ASP A 16 1.11 10.87 -0.27
CA ASP A 16 0.20 11.60 -1.15
C ASP A 16 0.53 11.40 -2.63
N GLU A 17 1.80 11.52 -2.99
CA GLU A 17 2.26 11.30 -4.36
C GLU A 17 2.03 9.86 -4.82
N THR A 18 2.37 8.88 -3.97
CA THR A 18 2.27 7.46 -4.30
C THR A 18 0.83 7.00 -4.46
N THR A 19 -0.06 7.41 -3.56
CA THR A 19 -1.49 7.05 -3.64
C THR A 19 -2.16 7.69 -4.85
N SER A 20 -1.81 8.95 -5.17
CA SER A 20 -2.27 9.63 -6.38
C SER A 20 -1.77 8.94 -7.65
N ALA A 21 -0.50 8.52 -7.68
CA ALA A 21 0.07 7.77 -8.81
C ALA A 21 -0.62 6.42 -8.99
N PHE A 22 -0.93 5.70 -7.90
CA PHE A 22 -1.66 4.43 -7.97
C PHE A 22 -3.07 4.62 -8.57
N LEU A 23 -3.82 5.62 -8.08
CA LEU A 23 -5.15 5.94 -8.59
C LEU A 23 -5.12 6.32 -10.08
N ASN A 24 -4.11 7.07 -10.52
CA ASN A 24 -3.94 7.42 -11.92
C ASN A 24 -3.71 6.18 -12.79
N VAL A 25 -2.85 5.25 -12.36
CA VAL A 25 -2.56 4.04 -13.13
C VAL A 25 -3.77 3.11 -13.19
N ILE A 26 -4.46 2.86 -12.08
CA ILE A 26 -5.64 2.00 -12.09
C ILE A 26 -6.80 2.60 -12.91
N SER A 27 -6.93 3.93 -12.92
CA SER A 27 -7.93 4.64 -13.71
C SER A 27 -7.66 4.60 -15.22
N SER A 28 -6.46 4.23 -15.65
CA SER A 28 -6.13 4.07 -17.07
C SER A 28 -6.74 2.81 -17.70
N PHE A 29 -7.12 1.81 -16.89
CA PHE A 29 -7.81 0.62 -17.36
C PHE A 29 -9.30 0.93 -17.60
N ASN A 30 -9.88 0.41 -18.68
CA ASN A 30 -11.33 0.42 -18.86
C ASN A 30 -12.00 -0.73 -18.08
N GLU A 31 -13.35 -0.84 -18.14
CA GLU A 31 -14.14 -1.83 -17.38
C GLU A 31 -13.79 -3.27 -17.74
N GLU A 32 -13.46 -3.55 -19.00
CA GLU A 32 -13.08 -4.89 -19.46
C GLU A 32 -11.62 -5.20 -19.08
N GLU A 33 -10.71 -4.28 -19.38
CA GLU A 33 -9.27 -4.44 -19.16
C GLU A 33 -8.91 -4.66 -17.70
N ILE A 34 -9.60 -3.99 -16.76
CA ILE A 34 -9.29 -4.05 -15.34
C ILE A 34 -9.46 -5.47 -14.77
N ASN A 35 -10.32 -6.28 -15.40
CA ASN A 35 -10.64 -7.66 -15.00
C ASN A 35 -9.84 -8.73 -15.76
N ILE A 36 -9.06 -8.37 -16.78
CA ILE A 36 -8.28 -9.33 -17.57
C ILE A 36 -7.11 -9.87 -16.73
N ILE A 37 -7.03 -11.19 -16.62
CA ILE A 37 -5.86 -11.86 -16.03
C ILE A 37 -4.78 -11.95 -17.11
N PRO A 38 -3.61 -11.29 -16.92
CA PRO A 38 -2.59 -11.17 -17.98
C PRO A 38 -1.87 -12.49 -18.28
N CYS A 39 -1.79 -13.41 -17.31
CA CYS A 39 -1.16 -14.72 -17.45
C CYS A 39 -1.76 -15.74 -16.49
N GLU A 40 -1.58 -17.03 -16.75
CA GLU A 40 -2.25 -18.16 -16.09
C GLU A 40 -2.24 -18.16 -14.55
N LYS A 41 -1.20 -17.58 -13.94
CA LYS A 41 -1.05 -17.48 -12.46
C LYS A 41 -0.93 -16.03 -11.97
N GLY A 42 -1.34 -15.07 -12.78
CA GLY A 42 -1.29 -13.66 -12.45
C GLY A 42 -2.58 -13.16 -11.81
N TRP A 43 -2.51 -11.95 -11.29
CA TRP A 43 -3.68 -11.19 -10.88
C TRP A 43 -4.08 -10.22 -11.99
N SER A 44 -5.39 -9.95 -12.10
CA SER A 44 -5.89 -8.82 -12.89
C SER A 44 -5.54 -7.49 -12.20
N ALA A 45 -5.67 -6.38 -12.93
CA ALA A 45 -5.46 -5.06 -12.35
C ALA A 45 -6.44 -4.79 -11.19
N ALA A 46 -7.69 -5.24 -11.31
CA ALA A 46 -8.69 -5.15 -10.25
C ALA A 46 -8.30 -5.95 -9.01
N GLN A 47 -7.76 -7.15 -9.18
CA GLN A 47 -7.27 -7.96 -8.06
C GLN A 47 -6.05 -7.32 -7.36
N VAL A 48 -5.16 -6.68 -8.11
CA VAL A 48 -4.06 -5.90 -7.51
C VAL A 48 -4.60 -4.73 -6.70
N ALA A 49 -5.59 -4.00 -7.23
CA ALA A 49 -6.21 -2.88 -6.52
C ALA A 49 -6.95 -3.32 -5.26
N ASP A 50 -7.70 -4.42 -5.32
CA ASP A 50 -8.37 -5.01 -4.16
C ASP A 50 -7.37 -5.44 -3.07
N HIS A 51 -6.27 -6.08 -3.46
CA HIS A 51 -5.19 -6.43 -2.53
C HIS A 51 -4.57 -5.20 -1.85
N VAL A 52 -4.27 -4.14 -2.61
CA VAL A 52 -3.73 -2.90 -2.07
C VAL A 52 -4.73 -2.23 -1.13
N MET A 53 -6.02 -2.23 -1.47
CA MET A 53 -7.09 -1.71 -0.62
C MET A 53 -7.16 -2.47 0.70
N GLN A 54 -7.25 -3.81 0.68
CA GLN A 54 -7.28 -4.64 1.89
C GLN A 54 -6.04 -4.45 2.77
N SER A 55 -4.85 -4.35 2.14
CA SER A 55 -3.60 -4.05 2.85
C SER A 55 -3.66 -2.67 3.50
N THR A 56 -4.15 -1.65 2.79
CA THR A 56 -4.31 -0.29 3.31
C THR A 56 -5.27 -0.25 4.49
N ASP A 57 -6.42 -0.90 4.40
CA ASP A 57 -7.41 -0.98 5.48
C ASP A 57 -6.84 -1.68 6.73
N SER A 58 -6.03 -2.73 6.53
CA SER A 58 -5.29 -3.37 7.63
C SER A 58 -4.32 -2.40 8.31
N MET A 59 -3.63 -1.54 7.55
CA MET A 59 -2.73 -0.53 8.10
C MET A 59 -3.49 0.61 8.79
N VAL A 60 -4.65 1.02 8.29
CA VAL A 60 -5.56 1.96 8.97
C VAL A 60 -5.94 1.44 10.36
N ASN A 61 -6.33 0.16 10.45
CA ASN A 61 -6.63 -0.48 11.73
C ASN A 61 -5.40 -0.50 12.67
N SER A 62 -4.22 -0.78 12.11
CA SER A 62 -2.97 -0.79 12.86
C SER A 62 -2.59 0.59 13.42
N LEU A 63 -2.73 1.64 12.63
CA LEU A 63 -2.49 3.03 13.05
C LEU A 63 -3.46 3.48 14.16
N ASN A 64 -4.71 2.98 14.14
CA ASN A 64 -5.70 3.24 15.19
C ASN A 64 -5.41 2.51 16.51
N THR A 65 -4.57 1.48 16.50
CA THR A 65 -4.19 0.75 17.68
C THR A 65 -3.38 1.65 18.62
N LYS A 66 -3.68 1.61 19.92
CA LYS A 66 -2.88 2.31 20.92
C LYS A 66 -1.48 1.68 20.97
N GLY A 67 -0.48 2.48 20.68
CA GLY A 67 0.92 2.07 20.72
C GLY A 67 1.56 2.27 22.11
N LYS A 68 2.83 1.93 22.18
CA LYS A 68 3.72 2.13 23.33
C LYS A 68 4.86 3.05 22.91
N ILE A 69 5.48 3.71 23.90
CA ILE A 69 6.68 4.51 23.65
C ILE A 69 7.76 3.62 23.01
N THR A 70 8.30 4.09 21.91
CA THR A 70 9.39 3.42 21.19
C THR A 70 10.70 3.54 21.97
N LEU A 71 11.42 2.41 22.13
CA LEU A 71 12.72 2.33 22.83
C LEU A 71 13.91 2.28 21.87
N ARG A 72 13.67 2.35 20.54
CA ARG A 72 14.66 2.35 19.46
C ARG A 72 14.45 3.56 18.53
N SER A 73 15.25 3.71 17.50
CA SER A 73 14.96 4.71 16.46
C SER A 73 13.62 4.41 15.81
N ILE A 74 12.81 5.45 15.57
CA ILE A 74 11.45 5.30 15.02
C ILE A 74 11.44 4.83 13.56
N ASP A 75 12.58 4.95 12.87
CA ASP A 75 12.83 4.61 11.48
C ASP A 75 13.75 3.39 11.28
N GLU A 76 14.14 2.71 12.36
CA GLU A 76 15.14 1.62 12.35
C GLU A 76 14.83 0.52 11.31
N GLY A 77 13.54 0.18 11.12
CA GLY A 77 13.11 -0.84 10.17
C GLY A 77 12.91 -0.34 8.74
N VAL A 78 12.96 0.96 8.49
CA VAL A 78 12.60 1.56 7.19
C VAL A 78 13.46 1.03 6.05
N GLN A 79 14.78 0.93 6.23
CA GLN A 79 15.66 0.42 5.18
C GLN A 79 15.36 -1.04 4.82
N GLY A 80 15.05 -1.88 5.80
CA GLY A 80 14.67 -3.27 5.57
C GLY A 80 13.36 -3.39 4.78
N LEU A 81 12.36 -2.56 5.10
CA LEU A 81 11.11 -2.48 4.34
C LEU A 81 11.36 -2.05 2.89
N LYS A 82 12.19 -1.03 2.70
CA LYS A 82 12.56 -0.54 1.38
C LYS A 82 13.23 -1.63 0.53
N ASP A 83 14.21 -2.32 1.09
CA ASP A 83 14.97 -3.37 0.40
C ASP A 83 14.09 -4.55 -0.03
N VAL A 84 13.08 -4.89 0.78
CA VAL A 84 12.13 -5.96 0.47
C VAL A 84 11.11 -5.52 -0.59
N PHE A 85 10.43 -4.39 -0.37
CA PHE A 85 9.28 -4.02 -1.18
C PHE A 85 9.63 -3.32 -2.50
N LEU A 86 10.79 -2.67 -2.60
CA LEU A 86 11.27 -2.06 -3.85
C LEU A 86 12.19 -2.97 -4.67
N ASN A 87 12.46 -4.20 -4.21
CA ASN A 87 13.10 -5.23 -5.03
C ASN A 87 12.02 -5.90 -5.91
N PHE A 88 11.84 -5.41 -7.12
CA PHE A 88 10.80 -5.87 -8.04
C PHE A 88 11.11 -7.24 -8.68
N ASP A 89 12.33 -7.73 -8.58
CA ASP A 89 12.74 -9.05 -9.10
C ASP A 89 12.31 -10.20 -8.17
N THR A 90 12.03 -9.90 -6.89
CA THR A 90 11.61 -10.89 -5.90
C THR A 90 10.09 -11.03 -5.88
N LYS A 91 9.59 -12.27 -5.97
CA LYS A 91 8.17 -12.57 -5.76
C LYS A 91 7.89 -12.69 -4.26
N LEU A 92 7.00 -11.85 -3.76
CA LEU A 92 6.50 -11.91 -2.39
C LEU A 92 5.16 -12.66 -2.36
N GLN A 93 4.94 -13.44 -1.29
CA GLN A 93 3.65 -14.07 -1.04
C GLN A 93 2.80 -13.18 -0.14
N SER A 94 1.58 -12.90 -0.57
CA SER A 94 0.63 -12.14 0.23
C SER A 94 0.08 -12.96 1.39
N PRO A 95 -0.06 -12.39 2.58
CA PRO A 95 -0.81 -13.00 3.67
C PRO A 95 -2.24 -13.38 3.22
N LYS A 96 -2.76 -14.49 3.75
CA LYS A 96 -4.07 -15.01 3.33
C LYS A 96 -5.23 -14.04 3.54
N PHE A 97 -5.15 -13.19 4.56
CA PHE A 97 -6.21 -12.25 4.95
C PHE A 97 -6.32 -11.01 4.07
N ILE A 98 -5.38 -10.81 3.14
CA ILE A 98 -5.40 -9.73 2.13
C ILE A 98 -5.30 -10.28 0.70
N LEU A 99 -5.66 -11.55 0.49
CA LEU A 99 -5.77 -12.09 -0.87
C LEU A 99 -6.99 -11.48 -1.56
N PRO A 100 -6.87 -11.10 -2.84
CA PRO A 100 -7.98 -10.52 -3.58
C PRO A 100 -9.11 -11.53 -3.81
N GLY A 101 -10.31 -11.01 -4.03
CA GLY A 101 -11.46 -11.80 -4.45
C GLY A 101 -11.26 -12.45 -5.81
N LYS A 102 -12.17 -13.37 -6.16
CA LYS A 102 -12.13 -14.11 -7.43
C LYS A 102 -13.19 -13.67 -8.43
N ASP A 103 -14.16 -12.87 -7.97
CA ASP A 103 -15.25 -12.37 -8.81
C ASP A 103 -14.78 -11.21 -9.70
N LEU A 104 -15.60 -10.87 -10.68
CA LEU A 104 -15.40 -9.67 -11.48
C LEU A 104 -15.68 -8.42 -10.65
N TYR A 105 -14.86 -7.40 -10.83
CA TYR A 105 -14.98 -6.13 -10.13
C TYR A 105 -15.68 -5.11 -11.02
N ASN A 106 -16.59 -4.32 -10.43
CA ASN A 106 -17.02 -3.07 -11.02
C ASN A 106 -15.92 -2.03 -10.82
N ARG A 107 -15.45 -1.44 -11.91
CA ARG A 107 -14.32 -0.51 -11.92
C ARG A 107 -14.55 0.73 -11.07
N GLU A 108 -15.70 1.37 -11.25
CA GLU A 108 -16.02 2.62 -10.55
C GLU A 108 -16.13 2.40 -9.05
N GLU A 109 -16.85 1.36 -8.64
CA GLU A 109 -17.01 1.00 -7.23
C GLU A 109 -15.67 0.65 -6.58
N LEU A 110 -14.80 -0.08 -7.28
CA LEU A 110 -13.47 -0.44 -6.78
C LEU A 110 -12.59 0.80 -6.58
N ILE A 111 -12.58 1.72 -7.54
CA ILE A 111 -11.80 2.96 -7.47
C ILE A 111 -12.32 3.86 -6.34
N GLU A 112 -13.64 3.96 -6.15
CA GLU A 112 -14.24 4.72 -5.06
C GLU A 112 -13.83 4.17 -3.69
N LYS A 113 -13.93 2.85 -3.49
CA LYS A 113 -13.52 2.18 -2.24
C LYS A 113 -12.03 2.37 -1.97
N LEU A 114 -11.19 2.19 -2.98
CA LEU A 114 -9.74 2.37 -2.87
C LEU A 114 -9.39 3.83 -2.49
N ASN A 115 -10.03 4.79 -3.13
CA ASN A 115 -9.85 6.21 -2.83
C ASN A 115 -10.23 6.53 -1.37
N ASN A 116 -11.32 5.96 -0.89
CA ASN A 116 -11.73 6.10 0.50
C ASN A 116 -10.70 5.47 1.48
N SER A 117 -10.18 4.28 1.19
CA SER A 117 -9.12 3.64 2.00
C SER A 117 -7.87 4.52 2.07
N PHE A 118 -7.41 5.07 0.95
CA PHE A 118 -6.28 5.98 0.93
C PHE A 118 -6.54 7.28 1.69
N TRP A 119 -7.74 7.84 1.56
CA TRP A 119 -8.13 9.03 2.31
C TRP A 119 -8.12 8.79 3.83
N GLN A 120 -8.66 7.66 4.29
CA GLN A 120 -8.63 7.28 5.71
C GLN A 120 -7.21 7.14 6.23
N LEU A 121 -6.35 6.44 5.47
CA LEU A 121 -4.95 6.26 5.83
C LEU A 121 -4.23 7.61 5.97
N LYS A 122 -4.36 8.49 4.99
CA LYS A 122 -3.74 9.82 4.99
C LYS A 122 -4.22 10.67 6.18
N THR A 123 -5.54 10.70 6.39
CA THR A 123 -6.13 11.44 7.51
C THR A 123 -5.57 10.95 8.84
N LEU A 124 -5.52 9.64 9.02
CA LEU A 124 -5.04 9.04 10.26
C LEU A 124 -3.54 9.26 10.46
N SER A 125 -2.74 9.07 9.41
CA SER A 125 -1.28 9.28 9.46
C SER A 125 -0.89 10.71 9.82
N ASN A 126 -1.75 11.69 9.54
CA ASN A 126 -1.53 13.09 9.91
C ASN A 126 -1.98 13.42 11.35
N THR A 127 -2.69 12.53 12.03
CA THR A 127 -3.31 12.80 13.34
C THR A 127 -2.75 11.95 14.49
N VAL A 128 -2.23 10.76 14.20
CA VAL A 128 -1.67 9.86 15.22
C VAL A 128 -0.22 10.20 15.53
N ASP A 129 0.24 9.76 16.68
CA ASP A 129 1.66 9.82 17.04
C ASP A 129 2.43 8.72 16.30
N LEU A 130 3.17 9.09 15.26
CA LEU A 130 3.93 8.17 14.42
C LEU A 130 5.14 7.54 15.14
N SER A 131 5.55 8.08 16.30
CA SER A 131 6.64 7.53 17.08
C SER A 131 6.26 6.30 17.93
N GLU A 132 4.97 6.02 18.09
CA GLU A 132 4.51 4.86 18.86
C GLU A 132 4.84 3.54 18.14
N THR A 133 5.25 2.53 18.92
CA THR A 133 5.41 1.14 18.49
C THR A 133 4.14 0.34 18.78
N ILE A 134 3.71 -0.46 17.82
CA ILE A 134 2.65 -1.47 17.99
C ILE A 134 3.19 -2.86 17.66
N ASN A 135 2.51 -3.91 18.12
CA ASN A 135 2.79 -5.28 17.70
C ASN A 135 1.86 -5.68 16.55
N HIS A 136 2.44 -5.85 15.35
CA HIS A 136 1.71 -6.20 14.13
C HIS A 136 1.88 -7.68 13.80
N VAL A 137 0.79 -8.34 13.38
CA VAL A 137 0.76 -9.79 13.10
C VAL A 137 1.79 -10.27 12.07
N VAL A 138 2.17 -9.40 11.11
CA VAL A 138 3.13 -9.73 10.06
C VAL A 138 4.53 -9.24 10.39
N PHE A 139 4.65 -8.05 10.97
CA PHE A 139 5.92 -7.35 11.14
C PHE A 139 6.50 -7.45 12.56
N GLY A 140 5.72 -7.98 13.53
CA GLY A 140 6.11 -7.91 14.94
C GLY A 140 6.07 -6.47 15.45
N ASP A 141 7.06 -6.06 16.26
CA ASP A 141 7.15 -4.70 16.78
C ASP A 141 7.57 -3.71 15.69
N ILE A 142 6.64 -2.87 15.31
CA ILE A 142 6.80 -1.88 14.23
C ILE A 142 6.30 -0.51 14.69
N THR A 143 7.00 0.57 14.32
CA THR A 143 6.51 1.92 14.60
C THR A 143 5.42 2.34 13.61
N LYS A 144 4.57 3.27 14.03
CA LYS A 144 3.55 3.83 13.13
C LYS A 144 4.19 4.58 11.94
N LEU A 145 5.37 5.17 12.12
CA LEU A 145 6.16 5.75 11.04
C LEU A 145 6.56 4.68 10.01
N GLU A 146 7.08 3.54 10.48
CA GLU A 146 7.45 2.41 9.62
C GLU A 146 6.24 1.83 8.88
N ILE A 147 5.04 1.84 9.48
CA ILE A 147 3.79 1.45 8.80
C ILE A 147 3.52 2.37 7.60
N VAL A 148 3.68 3.68 7.75
CA VAL A 148 3.49 4.62 6.63
C VAL A 148 4.51 4.36 5.53
N HIS A 149 5.78 4.14 5.87
CA HIS A 149 6.82 3.74 4.91
C HIS A 149 6.48 2.43 4.19
N PHE A 150 5.99 1.42 4.94
CA PHE A 150 5.53 0.17 4.34
C PHE A 150 4.44 0.42 3.29
N VAL A 151 3.42 1.20 3.60
CA VAL A 151 2.34 1.48 2.65
C VAL A 151 2.86 2.17 1.39
N VAL A 152 3.77 3.13 1.52
CA VAL A 152 4.40 3.80 0.38
C VAL A 152 5.13 2.78 -0.50
N TYR A 153 6.03 1.99 0.05
CA TYR A 153 6.83 1.03 -0.72
C TYR A 153 6.00 -0.12 -1.31
N HIS A 154 5.04 -0.62 -0.55
CA HIS A 154 4.10 -1.65 -1.00
C HIS A 154 3.25 -1.15 -2.18
N THR A 155 2.73 0.07 -2.08
CA THR A 155 1.94 0.69 -3.15
C THR A 155 2.80 0.96 -4.39
N GLN A 156 4.04 1.45 -4.23
CA GLN A 156 5.00 1.62 -5.34
C GLN A 156 5.30 0.30 -6.06
N ARG A 157 5.47 -0.79 -5.32
CA ARG A 157 5.61 -2.13 -5.90
C ARG A 157 4.43 -2.50 -6.78
N HIS A 158 3.23 -2.25 -6.31
CA HIS A 158 2.01 -2.55 -7.07
C HIS A 158 1.74 -1.58 -8.22
N ILE A 159 2.21 -0.34 -8.15
CA ILE A 159 2.24 0.55 -9.33
C ILE A 159 3.11 -0.05 -10.43
N HIS A 160 4.29 -0.56 -10.09
CA HIS A 160 5.15 -1.26 -11.06
C HIS A 160 4.43 -2.48 -11.68
N GLN A 161 3.77 -3.29 -10.85
CA GLN A 161 2.98 -4.45 -11.31
C GLN A 161 1.83 -4.02 -12.24
N LEU A 162 1.06 -2.99 -11.89
CA LEU A 162 -0.04 -2.48 -12.71
C LEU A 162 0.43 -1.98 -14.07
N LYS A 163 1.57 -1.28 -14.14
CA LYS A 163 2.17 -0.83 -15.41
C LYS A 163 2.51 -2.00 -16.32
N ASN A 164 3.05 -3.10 -15.78
CA ASN A 164 3.35 -4.31 -16.53
C ASN A 164 2.06 -5.01 -17.03
N ILE A 165 1.02 -5.06 -16.18
CA ILE A 165 -0.30 -5.58 -16.56
C ILE A 165 -0.89 -4.74 -17.69
N PHE A 166 -0.86 -3.41 -17.58
CA PHE A 166 -1.39 -2.50 -18.59
C PHE A 166 -0.74 -2.71 -19.94
N GLN A 167 0.59 -2.79 -20.00
CA GLN A 167 1.31 -3.07 -21.24
C GLN A 167 0.91 -4.42 -21.87
N THR A 168 0.63 -5.43 -21.05
CA THR A 168 0.23 -6.76 -21.53
C THR A 168 -1.20 -6.78 -22.05
N VAL A 169 -2.10 -6.04 -21.41
CA VAL A 169 -3.54 -6.02 -21.72
C VAL A 169 -3.82 -5.10 -22.91
N ALA A 170 -3.19 -3.92 -22.97
CA ALA A 170 -3.38 -2.95 -24.05
C ALA A 170 -2.83 -3.42 -25.43
N ASN A 171 -1.98 -4.46 -25.45
CA ASN A 171 -1.42 -5.05 -26.67
C ASN A 171 -2.18 -6.32 -27.15
N ARG A 172 -3.33 -6.61 -26.57
CA ARG A 172 -4.23 -7.72 -27.00
C ARG A 172 -5.35 -7.22 -27.87
#